data_a033fe511e170194bf8d4177f7537693
#
_entry.id   a033fe511e170194bf8d4177f7537693
#
_cell.length_a   1.000
_cell.length_b   1.000
_cell.length_c   1.000
_cell.angle_alpha   90.00
_cell.angle_beta   90.00
_cell.angle_gamma   90.00
#
_symmetry.space_group_name_H-M   'P 1'
#
loop_
_entity.id
_entity.type
_entity.pdbx_description
1 polymer ?
#
loop_
_entity_poly.entity_id
_entity_poly.type
_entity_poly.pdbx_seq_one_letter_code
_entity_poly.pdbx_strand_id
1 'polypeptide(L)'
;MLYLEAQDPDKDIQLYINSPGGSVTDGMAIYDTMQYVKCDVSTICVGMAASMGAFLLSSGAKGKRIALPNAEIMIHQPSAGTQGKVTDMEIDVEHFLRIKKNLNEILASNTGKTAEEVKAASERDHWMTADEAKDFGLVDKIITAKK
;
A
#
# COMPACT_ATOMS: atom_id res chain seq x y z
N MET A 1 -5.16 8.35 13.39
CA MET A 1 -4.23 9.40 12.86
C MET A 1 -4.64 10.79 13.30
N LEU A 2 -5.83 11.28 13.01
CA LEU A 2 -6.29 12.64 13.38
C LEU A 2 -6.14 12.96 14.88
N TYR A 3 -6.46 12.01 15.75
CA TYR A 3 -6.27 12.19 17.20
C TYR A 3 -4.78 12.33 17.58
N LEU A 4 -3.89 11.55 16.97
CA LEU A 4 -2.44 11.62 17.25
C LEU A 4 -1.85 12.95 16.77
N GLU A 5 -2.23 13.41 15.59
CA GLU A 5 -1.83 14.72 15.08
C GLU A 5 -2.30 15.85 16.03
N ALA A 6 -3.54 15.76 16.54
CA ALA A 6 -4.06 16.75 17.47
C ALA A 6 -3.33 16.76 18.82
N GLN A 7 -2.69 15.66 19.23
CA GLN A 7 -1.90 15.59 20.45
C GLN A 7 -0.50 16.21 20.27
N ASP A 8 0.15 15.96 19.13
CA ASP A 8 1.48 16.48 18.83
C ASP A 8 1.68 16.50 17.30
N PRO A 9 1.49 17.65 16.66
CA PRO A 9 1.57 17.75 15.20
C PRO A 9 3.01 17.67 14.65
N ASP A 10 4.01 17.73 15.51
CA ASP A 10 5.44 17.71 15.11
C ASP A 10 6.03 16.29 15.18
N LYS A 11 5.30 15.33 15.78
CA LYS A 11 5.73 13.94 15.86
C LYS A 11 5.20 13.09 14.71
N ASP A 12 6.08 12.23 14.19
CA ASP A 12 5.67 11.20 13.22
C ASP A 12 4.64 10.26 13.83
N ILE A 13 3.66 9.90 13.02
CA ILE A 13 2.74 8.81 13.32
C ILE A 13 3.37 7.51 12.82
N GLN A 14 3.44 6.49 13.67
CA GLN A 14 3.94 5.16 13.30
C GLN A 14 2.77 4.22 13.03
N LEU A 15 2.65 3.78 11.77
CA LEU A 15 1.67 2.80 11.35
C LEU A 15 2.33 1.43 11.20
N TYR A 16 2.08 0.55 12.16
CA TYR A 16 2.52 -0.85 12.11
C TYR A 16 1.53 -1.69 11.31
N ILE A 17 2.05 -2.45 10.34
CA ILE A 17 1.23 -3.22 9.39
C ILE A 17 1.59 -4.70 9.52
N ASN A 18 0.59 -5.52 9.86
CA ASN A 18 0.57 -6.96 9.71
C ASN A 18 -0.81 -7.35 9.16
N SER A 19 -0.92 -7.44 7.83
CA SER A 19 -2.22 -7.54 7.17
C SER A 19 -2.13 -8.28 5.83
N PRO A 20 -3.08 -9.19 5.55
CA PRO A 20 -3.23 -9.80 4.24
C PRO A 20 -3.90 -8.87 3.20
N GLY A 21 -4.28 -7.65 3.59
CA GLY A 21 -5.06 -6.73 2.78
C GLY A 21 -6.54 -6.70 3.17
N GLY A 22 -7.40 -6.42 2.21
CA GLY A 22 -8.84 -6.31 2.43
C GLY A 22 -9.51 -5.32 1.48
N SER A 23 -10.56 -4.66 1.96
CA SER A 23 -11.35 -3.72 1.19
C SER A 23 -10.51 -2.56 0.65
N VAL A 24 -10.58 -2.34 -0.66
CA VAL A 24 -9.91 -1.21 -1.32
C VAL A 24 -10.45 0.12 -0.80
N THR A 25 -11.76 0.22 -0.61
CA THR A 25 -12.40 1.45 -0.11
C THR A 25 -11.90 1.82 1.28
N ASP A 26 -11.79 0.85 2.19
CA ASP A 26 -11.30 1.07 3.55
C ASP A 26 -9.80 1.43 3.54
N GLY A 27 -9.03 0.75 2.69
CA GLY A 27 -7.62 1.08 2.50
C GLY A 27 -7.39 2.48 1.93
N MET A 28 -8.21 2.91 0.97
CA MET A 28 -8.14 4.27 0.44
C MET A 28 -8.53 5.33 1.48
N ALA A 29 -9.47 5.04 2.37
CA ALA A 29 -9.81 5.95 3.47
C ALA A 29 -8.62 6.14 4.43
N ILE A 30 -7.86 5.06 4.70
CA ILE A 30 -6.64 5.14 5.48
C ILE A 30 -5.56 5.93 4.72
N TYR A 31 -5.36 5.63 3.44
CA TYR A 31 -4.41 6.32 2.57
C TYR A 31 -4.66 7.83 2.53
N ASP A 32 -5.90 8.24 2.23
CA ASP A 32 -6.26 9.66 2.17
C ASP A 32 -6.03 10.35 3.52
N THR A 33 -6.30 9.66 4.64
CA THR A 33 -6.01 10.18 5.98
C THR A 33 -4.50 10.33 6.21
N MET A 34 -3.68 9.37 5.74
CA MET A 34 -2.21 9.47 5.81
C MET A 34 -1.69 10.69 5.04
N GLN A 35 -2.29 11.00 3.88
CA GLN A 35 -1.90 12.16 3.07
C GLN A 35 -2.47 13.48 3.60
N TYR A 36 -3.56 13.43 4.36
CA TYR A 36 -4.25 14.60 4.90
C TYR A 36 -3.58 15.19 6.14
N VAL A 37 -3.07 14.34 7.04
CA VAL A 37 -2.39 14.80 8.27
C VAL A 37 -1.10 15.53 7.91
N LYS A 38 -0.70 16.52 8.72
CA LYS A 38 0.47 17.37 8.48
C LYS A 38 1.78 16.70 8.86
N CYS A 39 1.73 15.85 9.90
CA CYS A 39 2.89 15.09 10.34
C CYS A 39 3.17 13.91 9.41
N ASP A 40 4.43 13.49 9.32
CA ASP A 40 4.80 12.32 8.55
C ASP A 40 4.20 11.04 9.13
N VAL A 41 3.72 10.18 8.26
CA VAL A 41 3.30 8.83 8.63
C VAL A 41 4.41 7.85 8.23
N SER A 42 5.10 7.31 9.22
CA SER A 42 6.06 6.22 9.04
C SER A 42 5.30 4.89 8.99
N THR A 43 5.62 4.03 8.03
CA THR A 43 5.00 2.71 7.89
C THR A 43 5.99 1.61 8.21
N ILE A 44 5.57 0.61 8.99
CA ILE A 44 6.43 -0.48 9.45
C ILE A 44 5.75 -1.82 9.21
N CYS A 45 6.29 -2.64 8.31
CA CYS A 45 5.82 -4.00 8.10
C CYS A 45 6.39 -4.95 9.16
N VAL A 46 5.49 -5.62 9.90
CA VAL A 46 5.80 -6.63 10.90
C VAL A 46 5.08 -7.92 10.53
N GLY A 47 5.81 -8.93 10.08
CA GLY A 47 5.22 -10.17 9.59
C GLY A 47 4.82 -10.07 8.12
N MET A 48 3.68 -9.50 7.81
CA MET A 48 3.17 -9.46 6.44
C MET A 48 2.54 -8.12 6.08
N ALA A 49 2.74 -7.68 4.85
CA ALA A 49 1.95 -6.62 4.21
C ALA A 49 1.56 -7.08 2.80
N ALA A 50 0.34 -7.54 2.62
CA ALA A 50 -0.14 -8.03 1.33
C ALA A 50 -1.28 -7.18 0.78
N SER A 51 -1.39 -7.07 -0.55
CA SER A 51 -2.49 -6.38 -1.23
C SER A 51 -2.63 -4.92 -0.74
N MET A 52 -3.80 -4.53 -0.21
CA MET A 52 -3.96 -3.19 0.39
C MET A 52 -3.00 -2.91 1.54
N GLY A 53 -2.50 -3.93 2.25
CA GLY A 53 -1.45 -3.78 3.26
C GLY A 53 -0.13 -3.31 2.64
N ALA A 54 0.29 -3.88 1.51
CA ALA A 54 1.48 -3.46 0.77
C ALA A 54 1.31 -2.05 0.17
N PHE A 55 0.12 -1.74 -0.31
CA PHE A 55 -0.23 -0.41 -0.81
C PHE A 55 -0.04 0.65 0.29
N LEU A 56 -0.61 0.43 1.48
CA LEU A 56 -0.46 1.34 2.62
C LEU A 56 0.99 1.41 3.11
N LEU A 57 1.72 0.29 3.12
CA LEU A 57 3.14 0.26 3.46
C LEU A 57 3.95 1.18 2.56
N SER A 58 3.73 1.10 1.25
CA SER A 58 4.42 1.94 0.26
C SER A 58 4.05 3.42 0.34
N SER A 59 2.91 3.74 0.98
CA SER A 59 2.34 5.08 1.04
C SER A 59 2.82 5.91 2.23
N GLY A 60 3.71 5.37 3.06
CA GLY A 60 4.38 6.11 4.12
C GLY A 60 5.30 7.22 3.59
N ALA A 61 5.68 8.15 4.47
CA ALA A 61 6.59 9.22 4.13
C ALA A 61 7.92 8.67 3.61
N LYS A 62 8.44 9.28 2.54
CA LYS A 62 9.72 8.87 1.92
C LYS A 62 10.86 8.85 2.94
N GLY A 63 11.64 7.77 2.94
CA GLY A 63 12.71 7.52 3.90
C GLY A 63 12.23 6.93 5.24
N LYS A 64 10.90 6.81 5.45
CA LYS A 64 10.27 6.34 6.70
C LYS A 64 9.40 5.09 6.49
N ARG A 65 9.55 4.41 5.34
CA ARG A 65 8.86 3.15 5.04
C ARG A 65 9.81 2.00 5.38
N ILE A 66 9.38 1.12 6.27
CA ILE A 66 10.26 0.17 6.95
C ILE A 66 9.70 -1.24 6.85
N ALA A 67 10.59 -2.23 6.69
CA ALA A 67 10.25 -3.63 6.88
C ALA A 67 11.18 -4.26 7.94
N LEU A 68 10.66 -5.22 8.69
CA LEU A 68 11.50 -6.11 9.49
C LEU A 68 12.10 -7.21 8.60
N PRO A 69 13.24 -7.84 9.00
CA PRO A 69 14.00 -8.71 8.11
C PRO A 69 13.25 -9.94 7.58
N ASN A 70 12.30 -10.44 8.34
CA ASN A 70 11.49 -11.62 7.97
C ASN A 70 10.09 -11.23 7.48
N ALA A 71 9.87 -9.94 7.18
CA ALA A 71 8.59 -9.50 6.66
C ALA A 71 8.41 -9.96 5.20
N GLU A 72 7.19 -10.38 4.87
CA GLU A 72 6.76 -10.74 3.53
C GLU A 72 5.85 -9.65 2.98
N ILE A 73 6.10 -9.21 1.76
CA ILE A 73 5.33 -8.18 1.10
C ILE A 73 4.76 -8.74 -0.20
N MET A 74 3.48 -8.50 -0.47
CA MET A 74 2.87 -8.98 -1.70
C MET A 74 2.03 -7.90 -2.37
N ILE A 75 2.26 -7.73 -3.66
CA ILE A 75 1.43 -6.89 -4.52
C ILE A 75 0.70 -7.75 -5.54
N HIS A 76 -0.53 -7.38 -5.83
CA HIS A 76 -1.33 -7.95 -6.92
C HIS A 76 -2.41 -6.96 -7.35
N GLN A 77 -3.02 -7.21 -8.50
CA GLN A 77 -4.17 -6.43 -8.95
C GLN A 77 -5.39 -6.65 -8.02
N PRO A 78 -6.28 -5.66 -7.88
CA PRO A 78 -7.50 -5.84 -7.10
C PRO A 78 -8.37 -6.95 -7.70
N SER A 79 -8.90 -7.80 -6.84
CA SER A 79 -9.93 -8.77 -7.23
C SER A 79 -11.32 -8.15 -7.03
N ALA A 80 -12.19 -8.39 -7.99
CA ALA A 80 -13.57 -7.91 -7.96
C ALA A 80 -14.49 -8.94 -8.63
N GLY A 81 -15.77 -8.86 -8.32
CA GLY A 81 -16.80 -9.66 -8.95
C GLY A 81 -18.07 -8.84 -9.07
N THR A 82 -18.86 -9.13 -10.13
CA THR A 82 -20.16 -8.51 -10.33
C THR A 82 -21.15 -9.55 -10.83
N GLN A 83 -22.42 -9.31 -10.55
CA GLN A 83 -23.52 -10.17 -10.96
C GLN A 83 -24.77 -9.30 -11.18
N GLY A 84 -25.52 -9.57 -12.22
CA GLY A 84 -26.75 -8.85 -12.49
C GLY A 84 -27.06 -8.72 -13.98
N LYS A 85 -27.75 -7.64 -14.35
CA LYS A 85 -28.02 -7.33 -15.76
C LYS A 85 -26.74 -6.90 -16.46
N VAL A 86 -26.63 -7.18 -17.76
CA VAL A 86 -25.42 -6.87 -18.55
C VAL A 86 -24.99 -5.42 -18.42
N THR A 87 -25.92 -4.47 -18.56
CA THR A 87 -25.61 -3.03 -18.44
C THR A 87 -25.09 -2.64 -17.03
N ASP A 88 -25.65 -3.25 -15.99
CA ASP A 88 -25.18 -3.00 -14.61
C ASP A 88 -23.76 -3.57 -14.41
N MET A 89 -23.49 -4.75 -15.00
CA MET A 89 -22.15 -5.36 -14.96
C MET A 89 -21.12 -4.53 -15.73
N GLU A 90 -21.49 -3.90 -16.84
CA GLU A 90 -20.60 -2.98 -17.58
C GLU A 90 -20.21 -1.77 -16.72
N ILE A 91 -21.15 -1.18 -15.99
CA ILE A 91 -20.90 -0.08 -15.05
C ILE A 91 -19.93 -0.51 -13.94
N ASP A 92 -20.14 -1.67 -13.36
CA ASP A 92 -19.26 -2.22 -12.34
C ASP A 92 -17.84 -2.46 -12.86
N VAL A 93 -17.70 -3.04 -14.06
CA VAL A 93 -16.39 -3.28 -14.69
C VAL A 93 -15.66 -1.96 -14.93
N GLU A 94 -16.32 -0.94 -15.46
CA GLU A 94 -15.71 0.39 -15.64
C GLU A 94 -15.24 0.97 -14.30
N HIS A 95 -16.03 0.82 -13.25
CA HIS A 95 -15.67 1.25 -11.91
C HIS A 95 -14.41 0.52 -11.40
N PHE A 96 -14.35 -0.80 -11.54
CA PHE A 96 -13.19 -1.60 -11.13
C PHE A 96 -11.93 -1.25 -11.93
N LEU A 97 -12.04 -1.01 -13.22
CA LEU A 97 -10.90 -0.59 -14.06
C LEU A 97 -10.35 0.78 -13.62
N ARG A 98 -11.23 1.71 -13.26
CA ARG A 98 -10.83 3.01 -12.71
C ARG A 98 -10.09 2.87 -11.38
N ILE A 99 -10.58 2.02 -10.47
CA ILE A 99 -9.91 1.71 -9.20
C ILE A 99 -8.52 1.12 -9.47
N LYS A 100 -8.43 0.09 -10.31
CA LYS A 100 -7.16 -0.56 -10.67
C LYS A 100 -6.15 0.46 -11.22
N LYS A 101 -6.58 1.34 -12.11
CA LYS A 101 -5.73 2.39 -12.67
C LYS A 101 -5.20 3.32 -11.58
N ASN A 102 -6.08 3.83 -10.72
CA ASN A 102 -5.71 4.75 -9.64
C ASN A 102 -4.69 4.11 -8.66
N LEU A 103 -4.93 2.87 -8.25
CA LEU A 103 -4.00 2.14 -7.38
C LEU A 103 -2.62 1.96 -8.02
N ASN A 104 -2.57 1.61 -9.32
CA ASN A 104 -1.31 1.45 -10.04
C ASN A 104 -0.55 2.77 -10.17
N GLU A 105 -1.24 3.89 -10.43
CA GLU A 105 -0.62 5.22 -10.54
C GLU A 105 -0.02 5.67 -9.20
N ILE A 106 -0.75 5.47 -8.10
CA ILE A 106 -0.23 5.77 -6.76
C ILE A 106 0.96 4.88 -6.42
N LEU A 107 0.86 3.57 -6.66
CA LEU A 107 1.93 2.63 -6.38
C LEU A 107 3.18 2.92 -7.23
N ALA A 108 3.02 3.32 -8.48
CA ALA A 108 4.09 3.77 -9.35
C ALA A 108 4.80 5.00 -8.77
N SER A 109 4.03 6.01 -8.35
CA SER A 109 4.57 7.21 -7.69
C SER A 109 5.33 6.86 -6.40
N ASN A 110 4.80 5.94 -5.59
CA ASN A 110 5.42 5.53 -4.34
C ASN A 110 6.73 4.77 -4.53
N THR A 111 6.81 3.94 -5.57
CA THR A 111 7.97 3.06 -5.84
C THR A 111 9.01 3.67 -6.76
N GLY A 112 8.67 4.75 -7.46
CA GLY A 112 9.53 5.35 -8.50
C GLY A 112 9.55 4.56 -9.81
N LYS A 113 8.61 3.63 -10.00
CA LYS A 113 8.44 2.84 -11.22
C LYS A 113 7.39 3.47 -12.14
N THR A 114 7.34 3.02 -13.37
CA THR A 114 6.25 3.38 -14.29
C THR A 114 4.96 2.62 -13.95
N ALA A 115 3.83 3.15 -14.38
CA ALA A 115 2.54 2.47 -14.20
C ALA A 115 2.49 1.11 -14.91
N GLU A 116 3.19 0.99 -16.05
CA GLU A 116 3.32 -0.24 -16.82
C GLU A 116 4.14 -1.29 -16.07
N GLU A 117 5.26 -0.91 -15.45
CA GLU A 117 6.08 -1.80 -14.63
C GLU A 117 5.29 -2.31 -13.41
N VAL A 118 4.57 -1.42 -12.73
CA VAL A 118 3.72 -1.80 -11.59
C VAL A 118 2.60 -2.72 -12.05
N LYS A 119 1.93 -2.41 -13.16
CA LYS A 119 0.87 -3.23 -13.74
C LYS A 119 1.38 -4.63 -14.06
N ALA A 120 2.53 -4.73 -14.70
CA ALA A 120 3.14 -6.02 -15.06
C ALA A 120 3.53 -6.82 -13.79
N ALA A 121 4.12 -6.17 -12.80
CA ALA A 121 4.53 -6.80 -11.56
C ALA A 121 3.35 -7.28 -10.69
N SER A 122 2.21 -6.57 -10.76
CA SER A 122 1.01 -6.88 -9.97
C SER A 122 -0.05 -7.71 -10.72
N GLU A 123 0.25 -8.19 -11.93
CA GLU A 123 -0.73 -8.99 -12.72
C GLU A 123 -1.10 -10.31 -12.02
N ARG A 124 -0.16 -10.88 -11.27
CA ARG A 124 -0.31 -12.06 -10.41
C ARG A 124 0.24 -11.75 -9.03
N ASP A 125 -0.01 -12.61 -8.07
CA ASP A 125 0.55 -12.49 -6.73
C ASP A 125 2.09 -12.43 -6.81
N HIS A 126 2.64 -11.27 -6.50
CA HIS A 126 4.08 -11.02 -6.51
C HIS A 126 4.57 -10.89 -5.06
N TRP A 127 5.00 -12.01 -4.52
CA TRP A 127 5.57 -12.10 -3.19
C TRP A 127 7.02 -11.64 -3.19
N MET A 128 7.39 -10.87 -2.20
CA MET A 128 8.71 -10.29 -2.02
C MET A 128 9.18 -10.43 -0.57
N THR A 129 10.43 -10.79 -0.40
CA THR A 129 11.17 -10.60 0.86
C THR A 129 11.33 -9.11 1.16
N ALA A 130 11.78 -8.78 2.38
CA ALA A 130 12.04 -7.39 2.75
C ALA A 130 13.07 -6.73 1.83
N ASP A 131 14.14 -7.45 1.44
CA ASP A 131 15.18 -6.95 0.52
C ASP A 131 14.60 -6.69 -0.89
N GLU A 132 13.87 -7.65 -1.45
CA GLU A 132 13.21 -7.50 -2.75
C GLU A 132 12.19 -6.34 -2.75
N ALA A 133 11.44 -6.17 -1.67
CA ALA A 133 10.50 -5.05 -1.53
C ALA A 133 11.21 -3.70 -1.45
N LYS A 134 12.39 -3.64 -0.84
CA LYS A 134 13.24 -2.46 -0.85
C LYS A 134 13.78 -2.16 -2.25
N ASP A 135 14.26 -3.15 -2.96
CA ASP A 135 14.77 -3.00 -4.33
C ASP A 135 13.64 -2.61 -5.30
N PHE A 136 12.43 -3.10 -5.06
CA PHE A 136 11.24 -2.68 -5.81
C PHE A 136 10.83 -1.24 -5.52
N GLY A 137 11.15 -0.72 -4.33
CA GLY A 137 10.80 0.64 -3.89
C GLY A 137 9.57 0.75 -3.00
N LEU A 138 9.06 -0.38 -2.49
CA LEU A 138 7.91 -0.42 -1.56
C LEU A 138 8.30 0.05 -0.16
N VAL A 139 9.53 -0.19 0.25
CA VAL A 139 10.10 0.27 1.52
C VAL A 139 11.45 0.95 1.30
N ASP A 140 11.87 1.74 2.27
CA ASP A 140 13.14 2.48 2.22
C ASP A 140 14.24 1.81 3.05
N LYS A 141 13.85 1.11 4.13
CA LYS A 141 14.79 0.55 5.12
C LYS A 141 14.33 -0.81 5.63
N ILE A 142 15.33 -1.64 5.95
CA ILE A 142 15.13 -2.86 6.72
C ILE A 142 15.80 -2.65 8.06
N ILE A 143 15.03 -2.79 9.16
CA ILE A 143 15.58 -2.68 10.51
C ILE A 143 15.95 -4.07 11.01
N THR A 144 17.23 -4.32 11.13
CA THR A 144 17.76 -5.52 11.78
C THR A 144 17.73 -5.38 13.30
N ALA A 145 17.55 -6.49 14.01
CA ALA A 145 17.60 -6.49 15.47
C ALA A 145 18.93 -5.89 15.96
N LYS A 146 18.87 -5.04 16.97
CA LYS A 146 20.09 -4.69 17.71
C LYS A 146 20.59 -5.97 18.39
N LYS A 147 21.79 -6.41 18.07
CA LYS A 147 22.51 -7.42 18.85
C LYS A 147 22.84 -6.88 20.22
#